data_ac63ea8338b375ec72cb854803221ea8
#
_entry.id   ac63ea8338b375ec72cb854803221ea8
#
_cell.length_a   1.000
_cell.length_b   1.000
_cell.length_c   1.000
_cell.angle_alpha   90.00
_cell.angle_beta   90.00
_cell.angle_gamma   90.00
#
_symmetry.space_group_name_H-M   'P 1'
#
loop_
_entity.id
_entity.type
_entity.pdbx_description
1 polymer ?
#
loop_
_entity_poly.entity_id
_entity_poly.type
_entity_poly.pdbx_seq_one_letter_code
_entity_poly.pdbx_strand_id
1 'polypeptide(L)'
;MERSNDFQRCLVLLVLFVSVIHTPAQRAGKAGPRSIDIGRVVNDSANKFMSDQHSVGLSVGIIKDGRSWMYNFGEVEKGTKILPDRHTIYELASITKTFTGVLLAQAVVEGRVKLDDDVRRYLDGSYPNLEFEGKPIKLFHLINHTSRLPFVMPDRPELFRNPDPYELPKILTAIESNYTRENFYEDLHKVKLDKAPGTEFRYSNSAAQLLGYILERIYGMPYEQLILRKIAKPLAMTETKITLTAAEKKRLAKGHYDNGSIALYGTPQTQAAGALRSSVSDMLKYIKYHLHGDDEVIRLSHQTTWGDIKYYASGLNWQMNTTSAGHRRIWQSGGSFGFSSHCVIFPELRLGIILLSNESDQKSQGRLSAIADEILLGIGETK
;
A
#
# COMPACT_ATOMS: atom_id res chain seq x y z
N MET A 1 71.96 -43.32 76.11
CA MET A 1 71.50 -43.15 77.52
C MET A 1 70.10 -42.59 77.45
N GLU A 2 69.29 -43.46 77.80
CA GLU A 2 68.10 -43.40 78.70
C GLU A 2 66.94 -42.63 78.12
N ARG A 3 65.89 -43.37 77.69
CA ARG A 3 64.71 -43.74 78.47
C ARG A 3 63.86 -42.47 78.79
N SER A 4 62.59 -42.42 78.77
CA SER A 4 61.54 -43.42 78.79
C SER A 4 60.20 -42.75 78.65
N ASN A 5 59.24 -43.49 78.12
CA ASN A 5 57.85 -43.64 78.52
C ASN A 5 56.84 -42.46 78.63
N ASP A 6 55.85 -42.66 77.83
CA ASP A 6 54.43 -42.90 78.24
C ASP A 6 53.61 -41.74 78.73
N PHE A 7 52.51 -41.37 78.10
CA PHE A 7 51.20 -41.83 78.55
C PHE A 7 50.07 -41.24 77.57
N GLN A 8 49.26 -42.18 77.17
CA GLN A 8 48.03 -41.91 76.42
C GLN A 8 47.13 -40.94 77.16
N ARG A 9 46.48 -40.05 76.45
CA ARG A 9 45.12 -39.56 76.73
C ARG A 9 44.36 -39.34 75.45
N CYS A 10 43.38 -40.23 75.13
CA CYS A 10 42.34 -40.09 74.21
C CYS A 10 41.54 -38.83 74.45
N LEU A 11 41.52 -37.94 73.47
CA LEU A 11 40.52 -36.87 73.40
C LEU A 11 39.70 -37.10 72.13
N VAL A 12 38.48 -37.58 72.29
CA VAL A 12 37.49 -37.77 71.25
C VAL A 12 36.99 -36.38 70.88
N LEU A 13 37.44 -35.87 69.76
CA LEU A 13 36.89 -34.66 69.15
C LEU A 13 35.73 -35.02 68.23
N LEU A 14 34.52 -34.77 68.72
CA LEU A 14 33.28 -34.87 67.96
C LEU A 14 33.25 -33.78 66.91
N VAL A 15 33.58 -34.10 65.64
CA VAL A 15 33.47 -33.19 64.53
C VAL A 15 32.02 -33.28 64.08
N LEU A 16 31.22 -32.25 64.44
CA LEU A 16 29.89 -31.99 63.85
C LEU A 16 30.06 -31.54 62.44
N PHE A 17 29.78 -32.42 61.46
CA PHE A 17 29.60 -32.09 60.09
C PHE A 17 28.27 -31.31 59.96
N VAL A 18 28.33 -29.99 59.87
CA VAL A 18 27.21 -29.17 59.42
C VAL A 18 27.17 -29.27 57.90
N SER A 19 26.31 -30.15 57.40
CA SER A 19 26.00 -30.22 55.95
C SER A 19 25.25 -28.94 55.56
N VAL A 20 25.96 -27.98 54.97
CA VAL A 20 25.35 -26.84 54.31
C VAL A 20 24.73 -27.36 53.04
N ILE A 21 23.42 -27.56 53.04
CA ILE A 21 22.64 -27.85 51.84
C ILE A 21 22.65 -26.56 51.01
N HIS A 22 23.51 -26.53 50.00
CA HIS A 22 23.45 -25.50 48.94
C HIS A 22 22.23 -25.81 48.07
N THR A 23 21.09 -25.20 48.32
CA THR A 23 20.01 -25.08 47.35
C THR A 23 20.55 -24.26 46.20
N PRO A 24 20.60 -24.79 44.97
CA PRO A 24 20.97 -23.93 43.82
C PRO A 24 19.90 -22.86 43.72
N ALA A 25 20.29 -21.59 43.90
CA ALA A 25 19.44 -20.47 43.56
C ALA A 25 19.04 -20.65 42.10
N GLN A 26 17.76 -20.94 41.86
CA GLN A 26 17.18 -20.87 40.52
C GLN A 26 17.46 -19.46 40.02
N ARG A 27 18.47 -19.33 39.14
CA ARG A 27 18.61 -18.15 38.33
C ARG A 27 17.27 -18.00 37.60
N ALA A 28 16.46 -17.05 38.02
CA ALA A 28 15.37 -16.56 37.22
C ALA A 28 15.96 -16.21 35.84
N GLY A 29 15.74 -17.09 34.87
CA GLY A 29 16.14 -16.86 33.51
C GLY A 29 15.54 -15.51 33.12
N LYS A 30 16.38 -14.57 32.74
CA LYS A 30 15.90 -13.38 32.06
C LYS A 30 15.01 -13.89 30.93
N ALA A 31 13.71 -13.68 31.05
CA ALA A 31 12.78 -13.96 29.96
C ALA A 31 13.36 -13.21 28.73
N GLY A 32 13.86 -13.97 27.77
CA GLY A 32 14.26 -13.41 26.48
C GLY A 32 13.09 -12.60 25.92
N PRO A 33 13.34 -11.63 25.05
CA PRO A 33 12.27 -10.85 24.47
C PRO A 33 11.21 -11.82 23.94
N ARG A 34 9.97 -11.70 24.46
CA ARG A 34 8.85 -12.54 24.02
C ARG A 34 8.76 -12.40 22.51
N SER A 35 8.92 -13.50 21.79
CA SER A 35 8.68 -13.49 20.34
C SER A 35 7.27 -12.98 20.09
N ILE A 36 7.18 -11.90 19.32
CA ILE A 36 5.89 -11.30 18.99
C ILE A 36 5.10 -12.33 18.18
N ASP A 37 3.91 -12.67 18.64
CA ASP A 37 2.99 -13.52 17.91
C ASP A 37 2.21 -12.68 16.90
N ILE A 38 2.78 -12.55 15.70
CA ILE A 38 2.17 -11.79 14.58
C ILE A 38 0.78 -12.37 14.27
N GLY A 39 0.62 -13.70 14.34
CA GLY A 39 -0.66 -14.36 14.05
C GLY A 39 -1.76 -13.91 15.01
N ARG A 40 -1.47 -13.83 16.30
CA ARG A 40 -2.44 -13.33 17.28
C ARG A 40 -2.82 -11.89 17.01
N VAL A 41 -1.83 -11.01 16.81
CA VAL A 41 -2.09 -9.59 16.53
C VAL A 41 -2.99 -9.41 15.32
N VAL A 42 -2.69 -10.10 14.21
CA VAL A 42 -3.49 -10.03 12.99
C VAL A 42 -4.89 -10.58 13.20
N ASN A 43 -5.03 -11.73 13.87
CA ASN A 43 -6.35 -12.34 14.12
C ASN A 43 -7.23 -11.42 14.98
N ASP A 44 -6.67 -10.80 16.02
CA ASP A 44 -7.42 -9.90 16.90
C ASP A 44 -7.94 -8.68 16.12
N SER A 45 -7.09 -8.01 15.33
CA SER A 45 -7.45 -6.84 14.53
C SER A 45 -8.41 -7.20 13.38
N ALA A 46 -8.17 -8.31 12.67
CA ALA A 46 -9.02 -8.75 11.57
C ALA A 46 -10.40 -9.21 12.05
N ASN A 47 -10.50 -9.92 13.17
CA ASN A 47 -11.79 -10.32 13.74
C ASN A 47 -12.64 -9.11 14.11
N LYS A 48 -12.02 -8.05 14.63
CA LYS A 48 -12.72 -6.79 14.91
C LYS A 48 -13.26 -6.16 13.61
N PHE A 49 -12.48 -6.15 12.53
CA PHE A 49 -12.96 -5.71 11.22
C PHE A 49 -14.11 -6.58 10.70
N MET A 50 -13.96 -7.90 10.75
CA MET A 50 -14.95 -8.86 10.28
C MET A 50 -16.24 -8.88 11.12
N SER A 51 -16.24 -8.30 12.32
CA SER A 51 -17.45 -8.15 13.14
C SER A 51 -18.40 -7.06 12.63
N ASP A 52 -17.94 -6.19 11.72
CA ASP A 52 -18.80 -5.22 11.04
C ASP A 52 -19.67 -5.96 10.02
N GLN A 53 -20.98 -5.69 10.03
CA GLN A 53 -21.97 -6.35 9.16
C GLN A 53 -21.74 -6.09 7.66
N HIS A 54 -20.99 -5.04 7.33
CA HIS A 54 -20.65 -4.67 5.95
C HIS A 54 -19.40 -5.40 5.43
N SER A 55 -18.59 -5.98 6.31
CA SER A 55 -17.40 -6.74 5.93
C SER A 55 -17.77 -8.04 5.24
N VAL A 56 -17.10 -8.35 4.13
CA VAL A 56 -17.32 -9.58 3.35
C VAL A 56 -16.08 -10.47 3.39
N GLY A 57 -14.94 -10.00 2.93
CA GLY A 57 -13.69 -10.74 2.96
C GLY A 57 -12.49 -9.81 3.10
N LEU A 58 -11.43 -10.33 3.72
CA LEU A 58 -10.19 -9.61 3.98
C LEU A 58 -8.99 -10.53 3.79
N SER A 59 -8.04 -10.10 2.96
CA SER A 59 -6.70 -10.69 2.87
C SER A 59 -5.67 -9.72 3.46
N VAL A 60 -4.83 -10.24 4.37
CA VAL A 60 -3.78 -9.48 5.06
C VAL A 60 -2.42 -10.08 4.69
N GLY A 61 -1.52 -9.26 4.19
CA GLY A 61 -0.12 -9.62 3.97
C GLY A 61 0.81 -8.76 4.81
N ILE A 62 1.81 -9.38 5.43
CA ILE A 62 2.81 -8.68 6.26
C ILE A 62 4.20 -9.12 5.84
N ILE A 63 5.10 -8.16 5.74
CA ILE A 63 6.54 -8.41 5.71
C ILE A 63 7.16 -7.74 6.93
N LYS A 64 7.94 -8.49 7.70
CA LYS A 64 8.74 -7.99 8.82
C LYS A 64 10.10 -8.67 8.79
N ASP A 65 11.17 -7.89 8.76
CA ASP A 65 12.55 -8.40 8.72
C ASP A 65 12.79 -9.45 7.63
N GLY A 66 12.20 -9.24 6.44
CA GLY A 66 12.34 -10.11 5.28
C GLY A 66 11.48 -11.38 5.28
N ARG A 67 10.79 -11.68 6.38
CA ARG A 67 9.81 -12.77 6.46
C ARG A 67 8.42 -12.27 6.08
N SER A 68 7.62 -13.16 5.47
CA SER A 68 6.25 -12.83 5.00
C SER A 68 5.21 -13.73 5.67
N TRP A 69 4.07 -13.14 6.01
CA TRP A 69 2.88 -13.83 6.53
C TRP A 69 1.67 -13.40 5.73
N MET A 70 0.71 -14.30 5.58
CA MET A 70 -0.55 -14.08 4.90
C MET A 70 -1.68 -14.67 5.73
N TYR A 71 -2.77 -13.91 5.86
CA TYR A 71 -3.98 -14.32 6.58
C TYR A 71 -5.19 -13.94 5.74
N ASN A 72 -6.23 -14.77 5.78
CA ASN A 72 -7.44 -14.55 5.02
C ASN A 72 -8.66 -14.76 5.92
N PHE A 73 -9.68 -13.93 5.76
CA PHE A 73 -10.87 -13.90 6.59
C PHE A 73 -12.10 -13.69 5.70
N GLY A 74 -13.27 -14.15 6.16
CA GLY A 74 -14.54 -13.95 5.48
C GLY A 74 -14.68 -14.75 4.18
N GLU A 75 -15.24 -14.14 3.13
CA GLU A 75 -15.67 -14.82 1.92
C GLU A 75 -15.24 -14.07 0.65
N VAL A 76 -14.94 -14.80 -0.43
CA VAL A 76 -14.67 -14.21 -1.76
C VAL A 76 -15.92 -13.62 -2.41
N GLU A 77 -17.09 -14.09 -2.01
CA GLU A 77 -18.41 -13.62 -2.39
C GLU A 77 -19.37 -13.92 -1.23
N LYS A 78 -20.14 -12.92 -0.80
CA LYS A 78 -21.04 -13.00 0.35
C LYS A 78 -22.01 -14.16 0.22
N GLY A 79 -22.05 -15.02 1.26
CA GLY A 79 -22.93 -16.18 1.34
C GLY A 79 -22.39 -17.48 0.72
N THR A 80 -21.20 -17.45 0.10
CA THR A 80 -20.61 -18.65 -0.52
C THR A 80 -19.83 -19.53 0.47
N LYS A 81 -19.42 -18.98 1.60
CA LYS A 81 -18.51 -19.63 2.58
C LYS A 81 -17.15 -20.04 2.00
N ILE A 82 -16.76 -19.46 0.87
CA ILE A 82 -15.47 -19.69 0.25
C ILE A 82 -14.48 -18.65 0.78
N LEU A 83 -13.52 -19.10 1.57
CA LEU A 83 -12.46 -18.26 2.14
C LEU A 83 -11.54 -17.76 1.03
N PRO A 84 -11.14 -16.48 1.03
CA PRO A 84 -10.05 -16.01 0.19
C PRO A 84 -8.77 -16.80 0.42
N ASP A 85 -7.91 -16.86 -0.58
CA ASP A 85 -6.59 -17.46 -0.48
C ASP A 85 -5.50 -16.51 -0.96
N ARG A 86 -4.24 -16.95 -0.91
CA ARG A 86 -3.07 -16.15 -1.34
C ARG A 86 -3.12 -15.70 -2.81
N HIS A 87 -3.95 -16.35 -3.63
CA HIS A 87 -4.10 -16.13 -5.06
C HIS A 87 -5.44 -15.49 -5.43
N THR A 88 -6.28 -15.21 -4.45
CA THR A 88 -7.52 -14.44 -4.67
C THR A 88 -7.16 -13.06 -5.20
N ILE A 89 -7.78 -12.68 -6.30
CA ILE A 89 -7.51 -11.42 -7.00
C ILE A 89 -8.50 -10.35 -6.51
N TYR A 90 -7.98 -9.15 -6.27
CA TYR A 90 -8.74 -7.97 -5.87
C TYR A 90 -8.44 -6.80 -6.80
N GLU A 91 -9.34 -5.83 -6.90
CA GLU A 91 -9.01 -4.54 -7.47
C GLU A 91 -8.16 -3.73 -6.50
N LEU A 92 -7.02 -3.23 -6.97
CA LEU A 92 -6.12 -2.40 -6.16
C LEU A 92 -6.58 -0.94 -6.08
N ALA A 93 -7.45 -0.54 -6.99
CA ALA A 93 -7.89 0.84 -7.12
C ALA A 93 -6.68 1.80 -7.10
N SER A 94 -6.70 2.85 -6.28
CA SER A 94 -5.66 3.90 -6.30
C SER A 94 -4.27 3.47 -5.88
N ILE A 95 -4.06 2.26 -5.34
CA ILE A 95 -2.70 1.71 -5.19
C ILE A 95 -2.02 1.59 -6.57
N THR A 96 -2.78 1.43 -7.67
CA THR A 96 -2.28 1.49 -9.05
C THR A 96 -1.36 2.69 -9.31
N LYS A 97 -1.69 3.84 -8.74
CA LYS A 97 -0.93 5.07 -8.95
C LYS A 97 0.51 4.99 -8.44
N THR A 98 0.77 4.14 -7.42
CA THR A 98 2.15 3.92 -6.94
C THR A 98 3.00 3.20 -7.99
N PHE A 99 2.40 2.29 -8.76
CA PHE A 99 3.06 1.65 -9.90
C PHE A 99 3.34 2.67 -11.01
N THR A 100 2.41 3.60 -11.28
CA THR A 100 2.64 4.72 -12.19
C THR A 100 3.82 5.59 -11.70
N GLY A 101 3.92 5.83 -10.40
CA GLY A 101 5.04 6.52 -9.76
C GLY A 101 6.38 5.79 -9.95
N VAL A 102 6.40 4.47 -9.81
CA VAL A 102 7.59 3.64 -10.08
C VAL A 102 8.00 3.73 -11.54
N LEU A 103 7.06 3.68 -12.50
CA LEU A 103 7.37 3.85 -13.92
C LEU A 103 7.95 5.23 -14.23
N LEU A 104 7.44 6.29 -13.60
CA LEU A 104 8.01 7.63 -13.73
C LEU A 104 9.42 7.69 -13.13
N ALA A 105 9.63 7.12 -11.95
CA ALA A 105 10.95 7.05 -11.34
C ALA A 105 11.95 6.31 -12.23
N GLN A 106 11.55 5.19 -12.82
CA GLN A 106 12.39 4.45 -13.79
C GLN A 106 12.73 5.31 -15.01
N ALA A 107 11.75 6.05 -15.56
CA ALA A 107 12.00 6.93 -16.70
C ALA A 107 13.00 8.05 -16.36
N VAL A 108 12.98 8.55 -15.13
CA VAL A 108 13.95 9.55 -14.64
C VAL A 108 15.34 8.93 -14.48
N VAL A 109 15.44 7.77 -13.82
CA VAL A 109 16.72 7.06 -13.60
C VAL A 109 17.34 6.62 -14.94
N GLU A 110 16.52 6.25 -15.92
CA GLU A 110 16.97 5.94 -17.30
C GLU A 110 17.34 7.19 -18.10
N GLY A 111 17.21 8.40 -17.56
CA GLY A 111 17.54 9.66 -18.23
C GLY A 111 16.60 10.04 -19.37
N ARG A 112 15.41 9.44 -19.43
CA ARG A 112 14.41 9.72 -20.47
C ARG A 112 13.65 11.02 -20.22
N VAL A 113 13.44 11.37 -18.97
CA VAL A 113 12.70 12.57 -18.53
C VAL A 113 13.31 13.12 -17.24
N LYS A 114 12.93 14.38 -16.91
CA LYS A 114 13.17 14.97 -15.59
C LYS A 114 11.82 15.16 -14.89
N LEU A 115 11.78 15.05 -13.56
CA LEU A 115 10.55 15.27 -12.79
C LEU A 115 9.95 16.67 -13.02
N ASP A 116 10.78 17.68 -13.27
CA ASP A 116 10.39 19.06 -13.49
C ASP A 116 10.16 19.43 -14.96
N ASP A 117 10.19 18.46 -15.87
CA ASP A 117 9.83 18.70 -17.28
C ASP A 117 8.37 19.16 -17.39
N ASP A 118 8.15 20.14 -18.26
CA ASP A 118 6.83 20.61 -18.66
C ASP A 118 6.09 19.48 -19.39
N VAL A 119 4.89 19.12 -18.93
CA VAL A 119 4.09 18.03 -19.50
C VAL A 119 3.78 18.21 -20.98
N ARG A 120 3.69 19.48 -21.45
CA ARG A 120 3.39 19.83 -22.85
C ARG A 120 4.43 19.30 -23.83
N ARG A 121 5.66 19.05 -23.39
CA ARG A 121 6.73 18.44 -24.21
C ARG A 121 6.39 17.02 -24.68
N TYR A 122 5.48 16.37 -24.00
CA TYR A 122 5.08 14.98 -24.21
C TYR A 122 3.68 14.84 -24.81
N LEU A 123 3.07 15.95 -25.23
CA LEU A 123 1.74 15.97 -25.84
C LEU A 123 1.84 16.35 -27.30
N ASP A 124 0.94 15.83 -28.12
CA ASP A 124 0.81 16.24 -29.49
C ASP A 124 -0.12 17.47 -29.57
N GLY A 125 0.31 18.50 -30.31
CA GLY A 125 -0.45 19.75 -30.43
C GLY A 125 -0.06 20.82 -29.40
N SER A 126 -0.90 21.81 -29.24
CA SER A 126 -0.65 22.97 -28.40
C SER A 126 -1.61 23.00 -27.22
N TYR A 127 -1.08 23.09 -26.01
CA TYR A 127 -1.84 23.11 -24.73
C TYR A 127 -1.47 24.36 -23.92
N PRO A 128 -1.75 25.58 -24.39
CA PRO A 128 -1.42 26.80 -23.64
C PRO A 128 -2.18 26.89 -22.30
N ASN A 129 -3.29 26.16 -22.18
CA ASN A 129 -4.14 26.10 -21.01
C ASN A 129 -3.55 25.25 -19.86
N LEU A 130 -2.47 24.48 -20.08
CA LEU A 130 -1.82 23.66 -19.05
C LEU A 130 -0.74 24.46 -18.31
N GLU A 131 -0.96 25.74 -18.11
CA GLU A 131 -0.19 26.64 -17.27
C GLU A 131 -1.11 27.65 -16.57
N PHE A 132 -0.58 28.28 -15.54
CA PHE A 132 -1.22 29.38 -14.84
C PHE A 132 -0.18 30.49 -14.63
N GLU A 133 -0.41 31.67 -15.20
CA GLU A 133 0.50 32.82 -15.11
C GLU A 133 1.96 32.45 -15.47
N GLY A 134 2.14 31.72 -16.58
CA GLY A 134 3.45 31.29 -17.07
C GLY A 134 4.09 30.14 -16.30
N LYS A 135 3.40 29.55 -15.32
CA LYS A 135 3.85 28.38 -14.56
C LYS A 135 3.20 27.11 -15.11
N PRO A 136 3.93 26.27 -15.88
CA PRO A 136 3.37 25.08 -16.50
C PRO A 136 3.15 23.95 -15.50
N ILE A 137 2.25 23.03 -15.86
CA ILE A 137 2.18 21.74 -15.19
C ILE A 137 3.45 20.95 -15.51
N LYS A 138 4.12 20.44 -14.48
CA LYS A 138 5.31 19.57 -14.56
C LYS A 138 4.94 18.11 -14.27
N LEU A 139 5.79 17.17 -14.70
CA LEU A 139 5.53 15.74 -14.50
C LEU A 139 5.27 15.38 -13.04
N PHE A 140 6.05 15.92 -12.08
CA PHE A 140 5.81 15.64 -10.67
C PHE A 140 4.50 16.23 -10.14
N HIS A 141 3.95 17.31 -10.75
CA HIS A 141 2.63 17.83 -10.36
C HIS A 141 1.50 16.84 -10.67
N LEU A 142 1.66 16.02 -11.72
CA LEU A 142 0.67 14.99 -12.07
C LEU A 142 0.60 13.90 -11.00
N ILE A 143 1.76 13.46 -10.52
CA ILE A 143 1.85 12.27 -9.65
C ILE A 143 1.75 12.60 -8.15
N ASN A 144 2.00 13.85 -7.74
CA ASN A 144 1.82 14.30 -6.37
C ASN A 144 0.51 15.06 -6.12
N HIS A 145 -0.39 15.06 -7.12
CA HIS A 145 -1.72 15.68 -7.05
C HIS A 145 -1.71 17.19 -6.83
N THR A 146 -0.74 17.90 -7.41
CA THR A 146 -0.67 19.37 -7.35
C THR A 146 -0.83 20.04 -8.71
N SER A 147 -1.25 19.29 -9.74
CA SER A 147 -1.42 19.77 -11.12
C SER A 147 -2.59 20.70 -11.32
N ARG A 148 -3.57 20.72 -10.45
CA ARG A 148 -4.86 21.43 -10.58
C ARG A 148 -5.78 20.87 -11.66
N LEU A 149 -5.46 19.71 -12.26
CA LEU A 149 -6.36 19.02 -13.18
C LEU A 149 -7.63 18.52 -12.44
N PRO A 150 -8.77 18.36 -13.14
CA PRO A 150 -10.02 17.84 -12.59
C PRO A 150 -9.83 16.48 -11.89
N PHE A 151 -10.74 16.15 -10.96
CA PHE A 151 -10.74 14.85 -10.26
C PHE A 151 -10.81 13.68 -11.26
N VAL A 152 -11.73 13.75 -12.23
CA VAL A 152 -11.87 12.80 -13.35
C VAL A 152 -12.18 13.56 -14.65
N MET A 153 -11.96 12.92 -15.78
CA MET A 153 -12.45 13.38 -17.07
C MET A 153 -13.45 12.37 -17.65
N PRO A 154 -14.53 12.87 -18.30
CA PRO A 154 -14.91 14.27 -18.44
C PRO A 154 -15.17 14.94 -17.08
N ASP A 155 -14.89 16.25 -16.97
CA ASP A 155 -15.08 17.01 -15.73
C ASP A 155 -16.59 17.20 -15.45
N ARG A 156 -17.11 16.49 -14.48
CA ARG A 156 -18.53 16.45 -14.08
C ARG A 156 -18.65 16.58 -12.56
N PRO A 157 -18.25 17.75 -11.98
CA PRO A 157 -18.24 17.94 -10.53
C PRO A 157 -19.62 17.78 -9.88
N GLU A 158 -20.71 17.99 -10.66
CA GLU A 158 -22.09 17.81 -10.18
C GLU A 158 -22.38 16.37 -9.74
N LEU A 159 -21.73 15.35 -10.34
CA LEU A 159 -21.92 13.94 -9.99
C LEU A 159 -21.38 13.60 -8.61
N PHE A 160 -20.47 14.41 -8.06
CA PHE A 160 -19.79 14.16 -6.80
C PHE A 160 -20.26 15.02 -5.63
N ARG A 161 -21.28 15.88 -5.81
CA ARG A 161 -21.77 16.78 -4.75
C ARG A 161 -22.58 16.08 -3.70
N ASN A 162 -23.51 15.20 -4.08
CA ASN A 162 -24.29 14.34 -3.20
C ASN A 162 -24.58 13.03 -3.94
N PRO A 163 -23.57 12.18 -4.14
CA PRO A 163 -23.73 11.00 -4.96
C PRO A 163 -24.60 9.95 -4.27
N ASP A 164 -25.55 9.38 -4.99
CA ASP A 164 -26.14 8.11 -4.60
C ASP A 164 -25.09 7.02 -4.79
N PRO A 165 -24.73 6.29 -3.73
CA PRO A 165 -23.63 5.32 -3.76
C PRO A 165 -23.87 4.12 -4.70
N TYR A 166 -25.11 3.86 -5.09
CA TYR A 166 -25.48 2.75 -5.97
C TYR A 166 -25.72 3.19 -7.42
N GLU A 167 -26.13 4.44 -7.64
CA GLU A 167 -26.36 4.98 -8.98
C GLU A 167 -25.10 5.60 -9.59
N LEU A 168 -24.30 6.30 -8.80
CA LEU A 168 -23.05 6.91 -9.28
C LEU A 168 -22.14 5.92 -10.00
N PRO A 169 -21.90 4.68 -9.51
CA PRO A 169 -21.10 3.69 -10.23
C PRO A 169 -21.64 3.35 -11.62
N LYS A 170 -22.97 3.25 -11.78
CA LYS A 170 -23.61 2.97 -13.08
C LYS A 170 -23.42 4.13 -14.06
N ILE A 171 -23.60 5.36 -13.57
CA ILE A 171 -23.40 6.57 -14.37
C ILE A 171 -21.94 6.66 -14.83
N LEU A 172 -20.98 6.48 -13.91
CA LEU A 172 -19.56 6.53 -14.24
C LEU A 172 -19.17 5.44 -15.22
N THR A 173 -19.64 4.19 -15.02
CA THR A 173 -19.40 3.08 -15.95
C THR A 173 -19.95 3.38 -17.34
N ALA A 174 -21.15 3.98 -17.44
CA ALA A 174 -21.76 4.36 -18.72
C ALA A 174 -20.94 5.45 -19.44
N ILE A 175 -20.48 6.46 -18.69
CA ILE A 175 -19.59 7.51 -19.23
C ILE A 175 -18.28 6.90 -19.71
N GLU A 176 -17.59 6.16 -18.86
CA GLU A 176 -16.28 5.60 -19.16
C GLU A 176 -16.31 4.58 -20.30
N SER A 177 -17.39 3.81 -20.47
CA SER A 177 -17.52 2.83 -21.55
C SER A 177 -17.43 3.42 -22.95
N ASN A 178 -17.78 4.70 -23.10
CA ASN A 178 -17.77 5.41 -24.38
C ASN A 178 -16.69 6.52 -24.44
N TYR A 179 -15.88 6.66 -23.39
CA TYR A 179 -14.89 7.71 -23.26
C TYR A 179 -13.52 7.24 -23.76
N THR A 180 -13.09 7.76 -24.89
CA THR A 180 -11.84 7.36 -25.55
C THR A 180 -10.66 8.23 -25.11
N ARG A 181 -9.46 7.83 -25.53
CA ARG A 181 -8.25 8.65 -25.35
C ARG A 181 -8.37 10.00 -26.08
N GLU A 182 -8.97 10.00 -27.26
CA GLU A 182 -9.21 11.21 -28.06
C GLU A 182 -10.12 12.17 -27.30
N ASN A 183 -11.23 11.66 -26.73
CA ASN A 183 -12.11 12.46 -25.88
C ASN A 183 -11.37 13.05 -24.67
N PHE A 184 -10.46 12.26 -24.06
CA PHE A 184 -9.63 12.76 -22.95
C PHE A 184 -8.78 13.96 -23.37
N TYR A 185 -8.13 13.90 -24.53
CA TYR A 185 -7.32 15.03 -25.03
C TYR A 185 -8.18 16.21 -25.45
N GLU A 186 -9.35 16.00 -26.04
CA GLU A 186 -10.32 17.06 -26.33
C GLU A 186 -10.76 17.79 -25.06
N ASP A 187 -11.06 17.05 -23.99
CA ASP A 187 -11.44 17.63 -22.70
C ASP A 187 -10.24 18.29 -22.01
N LEU A 188 -9.03 17.76 -22.19
CA LEU A 188 -7.81 18.37 -21.67
C LEU A 188 -7.59 19.79 -22.22
N HIS A 189 -7.95 20.07 -23.49
CA HIS A 189 -7.92 21.42 -24.07
C HIS A 189 -8.92 22.38 -23.41
N LYS A 190 -9.99 21.87 -22.78
CA LYS A 190 -11.03 22.70 -22.15
C LYS A 190 -10.71 23.02 -20.69
N VAL A 191 -9.71 22.35 -20.09
CA VAL A 191 -9.31 22.58 -18.69
C VAL A 191 -8.89 24.03 -18.49
N LYS A 192 -9.35 24.62 -17.39
CA LYS A 192 -8.91 25.93 -16.91
C LYS A 192 -8.33 25.77 -15.52
N LEU A 193 -7.06 26.08 -15.36
CA LEU A 193 -6.41 26.04 -14.05
C LEU A 193 -6.90 27.23 -13.23
N ASP A 194 -7.26 26.99 -11.99
CA ASP A 194 -7.74 27.99 -11.02
C ASP A 194 -6.62 28.59 -10.16
N LYS A 195 -5.45 27.92 -10.12
CA LYS A 195 -4.24 28.31 -9.38
C LYS A 195 -2.99 27.76 -10.04
N ALA A 196 -1.83 28.28 -9.64
CA ALA A 196 -0.56 27.77 -10.12
C ALA A 196 -0.35 26.30 -9.70
N PRO A 197 0.11 25.42 -10.60
CA PRO A 197 0.51 24.05 -10.26
C PRO A 197 1.59 24.05 -9.15
N GLY A 198 1.53 23.06 -8.26
CA GLY A 198 2.45 22.92 -7.14
C GLY A 198 2.03 23.63 -5.84
N THR A 199 1.01 24.51 -5.87
CA THR A 199 0.62 25.30 -4.70
C THR A 199 -0.25 24.57 -3.70
N GLU A 200 -1.15 23.70 -4.15
CA GLU A 200 -2.10 23.00 -3.30
C GLU A 200 -2.28 21.55 -3.75
N PHE A 201 -2.45 20.67 -2.77
CA PHE A 201 -2.85 19.29 -3.01
C PHE A 201 -4.32 19.23 -3.43
N ARG A 202 -4.59 18.62 -4.57
CA ARG A 202 -5.94 18.34 -5.08
C ARG A 202 -5.92 17.01 -5.83
N TYR A 203 -6.44 15.98 -5.17
CA TYR A 203 -6.43 14.62 -5.74
C TYR A 203 -7.06 14.59 -7.14
N SER A 204 -6.37 13.95 -8.09
CA SER A 204 -6.80 13.90 -9.50
C SER A 204 -6.47 12.54 -10.13
N ASN A 205 -7.51 11.80 -10.53
CA ASN A 205 -7.39 10.62 -11.37
C ASN A 205 -6.99 11.00 -12.80
N SER A 206 -7.48 12.15 -13.30
CA SER A 206 -7.11 12.68 -14.61
C SER A 206 -5.62 12.95 -14.72
N ALA A 207 -4.99 13.47 -13.66
CA ALA A 207 -3.55 13.70 -13.63
C ALA A 207 -2.76 12.39 -13.72
N ALA A 208 -3.16 11.37 -12.97
CA ALA A 208 -2.53 10.06 -13.02
C ALA A 208 -2.72 9.39 -14.39
N GLN A 209 -3.91 9.52 -15.00
CA GLN A 209 -4.19 8.97 -16.32
C GLN A 209 -3.38 9.70 -17.42
N LEU A 210 -3.28 11.03 -17.36
CA LEU A 210 -2.43 11.80 -18.27
C LEU A 210 -0.96 11.35 -18.18
N LEU A 211 -0.46 11.14 -16.96
CA LEU A 211 0.89 10.61 -16.77
C LEU A 211 1.04 9.21 -17.38
N GLY A 212 0.02 8.36 -17.27
CA GLY A 212 0.01 7.06 -17.94
C GLY A 212 0.19 7.20 -19.45
N TYR A 213 -0.55 8.07 -20.10
CA TYR A 213 -0.43 8.33 -21.55
C TYR A 213 0.95 8.92 -21.92
N ILE A 214 1.49 9.81 -21.09
CA ILE A 214 2.85 10.34 -21.27
C ILE A 214 3.90 9.22 -21.18
N LEU A 215 3.77 8.32 -20.21
CA LEU A 215 4.69 7.18 -20.07
C LEU A 215 4.59 6.21 -21.25
N GLU A 216 3.38 5.95 -21.78
CA GLU A 216 3.20 5.17 -23.01
C GLU A 216 3.97 5.77 -24.17
N ARG A 217 3.90 7.10 -24.35
CA ARG A 217 4.63 7.82 -25.39
C ARG A 217 6.15 7.72 -25.19
N ILE A 218 6.64 7.94 -23.97
CA ILE A 218 8.08 7.88 -23.62
C ILE A 218 8.68 6.52 -23.93
N TYR A 219 7.95 5.45 -23.64
CA TYR A 219 8.39 4.07 -23.80
C TYR A 219 7.95 3.41 -25.12
N GLY A 220 7.03 4.00 -25.86
CA GLY A 220 6.50 3.46 -27.12
C GLY A 220 5.70 2.16 -26.93
N MET A 221 5.03 1.97 -25.78
CA MET A 221 4.22 0.78 -25.52
C MET A 221 3.03 1.07 -24.60
N PRO A 222 1.93 0.27 -24.70
CA PRO A 222 0.75 0.42 -23.86
C PRO A 222 1.05 0.33 -22.36
N TYR A 223 0.29 1.07 -21.55
CA TYR A 223 0.49 1.18 -20.10
C TYR A 223 0.52 -0.18 -19.40
N GLU A 224 -0.42 -1.08 -19.69
CA GLU A 224 -0.42 -2.43 -19.10
C GLU A 224 0.88 -3.20 -19.43
N GLN A 225 1.40 -3.05 -20.66
CA GLN A 225 2.66 -3.67 -21.05
C GLN A 225 3.85 -3.07 -20.30
N LEU A 226 3.82 -1.77 -20.00
CA LEU A 226 4.82 -1.13 -19.13
C LEU A 226 4.83 -1.76 -17.76
N ILE A 227 3.65 -1.86 -17.11
CA ILE A 227 3.51 -2.51 -15.80
C ILE A 227 4.05 -3.94 -15.84
N LEU A 228 3.61 -4.73 -16.84
CA LEU A 228 4.01 -6.14 -16.96
C LEU A 228 5.51 -6.30 -17.15
N ARG A 229 6.13 -5.51 -18.04
CA ARG A 229 7.53 -5.66 -18.39
C ARG A 229 8.49 -5.02 -17.38
N LYS A 230 8.14 -3.86 -16.86
CA LYS A 230 9.03 -3.05 -16.03
C LYS A 230 8.90 -3.34 -14.53
N ILE A 231 7.75 -3.86 -14.08
CA ILE A 231 7.48 -4.08 -12.66
C ILE A 231 7.09 -5.54 -12.39
N ALA A 232 5.97 -6.01 -12.97
CA ALA A 232 5.39 -7.28 -12.60
C ALA A 232 6.31 -8.46 -12.90
N LYS A 233 6.86 -8.56 -14.12
CA LYS A 233 7.77 -9.66 -14.52
C LYS A 233 9.08 -9.67 -13.72
N PRO A 234 9.80 -8.55 -13.53
CA PRO A 234 11.02 -8.52 -12.70
C PRO A 234 10.78 -8.95 -11.25
N LEU A 235 9.61 -8.63 -10.70
CA LEU A 235 9.23 -8.98 -9.33
C LEU A 235 8.50 -10.34 -9.24
N ALA A 236 8.36 -11.08 -10.34
CA ALA A 236 7.60 -12.33 -10.43
C ALA A 236 6.14 -12.21 -9.94
N MET A 237 5.50 -11.05 -10.19
CA MET A 237 4.10 -10.75 -9.86
C MET A 237 3.20 -11.21 -11.02
N THR A 238 2.85 -12.49 -11.03
CA THR A 238 2.15 -13.13 -12.16
C THR A 238 0.65 -12.81 -12.21
N GLU A 239 0.09 -12.35 -11.13
CA GLU A 239 -1.34 -12.06 -10.93
C GLU A 239 -1.65 -10.55 -10.96
N THR A 240 -0.61 -9.70 -11.12
CA THR A 240 -0.75 -8.24 -11.15
C THR A 240 -0.87 -7.73 -12.57
N LYS A 241 -2.06 -7.32 -12.97
CA LYS A 241 -2.40 -6.84 -14.33
C LYS A 241 -3.74 -6.11 -14.37
N ILE A 242 -4.07 -5.53 -15.51
CA ILE A 242 -5.39 -4.93 -15.77
C ILE A 242 -6.32 -5.98 -16.40
N THR A 243 -5.85 -6.64 -17.44
CA THR A 243 -6.63 -7.59 -18.23
C THR A 243 -6.48 -9.02 -17.71
N LEU A 244 -7.54 -9.54 -17.09
CA LEU A 244 -7.56 -10.91 -16.57
C LEU A 244 -7.97 -11.92 -17.64
N THR A 245 -7.28 -13.06 -17.68
CA THR A 245 -7.70 -14.24 -18.45
C THR A 245 -8.97 -14.85 -17.86
N ALA A 246 -9.62 -15.75 -18.61
CA ALA A 246 -10.81 -16.46 -18.14
C ALA A 246 -10.54 -17.27 -16.84
N ALA A 247 -9.35 -17.84 -16.70
CA ALA A 247 -8.95 -18.57 -15.49
C ALA A 247 -8.73 -17.63 -14.29
N GLU A 248 -8.13 -16.45 -14.50
CA GLU A 248 -7.92 -15.47 -13.46
C GLU A 248 -9.22 -14.79 -13.01
N LYS A 249 -10.16 -14.57 -13.93
CA LYS A 249 -11.50 -14.06 -13.59
C LYS A 249 -12.25 -14.96 -12.61
N LYS A 250 -11.99 -16.27 -12.59
CA LYS A 250 -12.58 -17.21 -11.62
C LYS A 250 -12.01 -17.01 -10.20
N ARG A 251 -10.83 -16.41 -10.09
CA ARG A 251 -10.18 -16.08 -8.81
C ARG A 251 -10.40 -14.64 -8.37
N LEU A 252 -11.06 -13.82 -9.19
CA LEU A 252 -11.42 -12.46 -8.84
C LEU A 252 -12.56 -12.49 -7.82
N ALA A 253 -12.33 -11.95 -6.63
CA ALA A 253 -13.34 -11.79 -5.62
C ALA A 253 -14.52 -10.97 -6.16
N LYS A 254 -15.73 -11.17 -5.64
CA LYS A 254 -16.87 -10.32 -5.93
C LYS A 254 -16.84 -9.10 -5.01
N GLY A 255 -16.81 -7.93 -5.61
CA GLY A 255 -16.94 -6.68 -4.88
C GLY A 255 -18.36 -6.46 -4.38
N HIS A 256 -18.49 -5.85 -3.20
CA HIS A 256 -19.80 -5.60 -2.59
C HIS A 256 -19.94 -4.16 -2.16
N TYR A 257 -21.15 -3.61 -2.31
CA TYR A 257 -21.58 -2.39 -1.65
C TYR A 257 -21.87 -2.65 -0.15
N ASP A 258 -21.99 -1.60 0.63
CA ASP A 258 -22.33 -1.67 2.06
C ASP A 258 -23.68 -2.34 2.35
N ASN A 259 -24.63 -2.33 1.42
CA ASN A 259 -25.90 -3.07 1.53
C ASN A 259 -25.74 -4.59 1.22
N GLY A 260 -24.54 -5.04 0.88
CA GLY A 260 -24.22 -6.44 0.57
C GLY A 260 -24.55 -6.87 -0.86
N SER A 261 -25.07 -5.99 -1.72
CA SER A 261 -25.25 -6.31 -3.13
C SER A 261 -23.91 -6.32 -3.88
N ILE A 262 -23.85 -7.08 -4.98
CA ILE A 262 -22.63 -7.16 -5.81
C ILE A 262 -22.42 -5.81 -6.51
N ALA A 263 -21.22 -5.28 -6.37
CA ALA A 263 -20.81 -4.04 -6.99
C ALA A 263 -20.30 -4.25 -8.43
N LEU A 264 -20.35 -3.18 -9.20
CA LEU A 264 -19.70 -3.15 -10.50
C LEU A 264 -18.16 -3.17 -10.33
N TYR A 265 -17.47 -3.77 -11.29
CA TYR A 265 -16.02 -3.66 -11.36
C TYR A 265 -15.60 -2.30 -11.92
N GLY A 266 -14.45 -1.81 -11.49
CA GLY A 266 -13.82 -0.65 -12.09
C GLY A 266 -13.53 -0.88 -13.58
N THR A 267 -13.66 0.18 -14.37
CA THR A 267 -13.42 0.10 -15.81
C THR A 267 -11.93 0.14 -16.13
N PRO A 268 -11.49 -0.48 -17.23
CA PRO A 268 -10.09 -0.40 -17.67
C PRO A 268 -9.72 0.96 -18.27
N GLN A 269 -10.64 1.91 -18.39
CA GLN A 269 -10.37 3.20 -19.05
C GLN A 269 -9.43 4.11 -18.22
N THR A 270 -9.48 4.00 -16.90
CA THR A 270 -8.61 4.74 -15.98
C THR A 270 -7.34 3.95 -15.60
N GLN A 271 -6.66 3.36 -16.60
CA GLN A 271 -5.59 2.40 -16.41
C GLN A 271 -4.55 2.82 -15.37
N ALA A 272 -3.95 4.01 -15.54
CA ALA A 272 -2.89 4.52 -14.67
C ALA A 272 -3.40 5.07 -13.34
N ALA A 273 -4.70 5.28 -13.21
CA ALA A 273 -5.31 5.83 -12.01
C ALA A 273 -5.91 4.78 -11.06
N GLY A 274 -6.27 3.57 -11.57
CA GLY A 274 -6.97 2.65 -10.67
C GLY A 274 -7.25 1.24 -11.19
N ALA A 275 -6.84 0.88 -12.39
CA ALA A 275 -7.33 -0.35 -13.03
C ALA A 275 -6.54 -1.64 -12.68
N LEU A 276 -5.44 -1.57 -11.93
CA LEU A 276 -4.68 -2.77 -11.58
C LEU A 276 -5.47 -3.68 -10.64
N ARG A 277 -5.33 -4.96 -10.89
CA ARG A 277 -5.78 -6.05 -10.05
C ARG A 277 -4.56 -6.84 -9.59
N SER A 278 -4.63 -7.39 -8.38
CA SER A 278 -3.52 -8.17 -7.82
C SER A 278 -4.00 -9.11 -6.71
N SER A 279 -3.11 -9.96 -6.24
CA SER A 279 -3.30 -10.82 -5.08
C SER A 279 -2.44 -10.35 -3.89
N VAL A 280 -2.75 -10.82 -2.67
CA VAL A 280 -1.92 -10.56 -1.50
C VAL A 280 -0.50 -11.10 -1.68
N SER A 281 -0.35 -12.25 -2.38
CA SER A 281 0.95 -12.86 -2.69
C SER A 281 1.83 -11.94 -3.55
N ASP A 282 1.27 -11.34 -4.59
CA ASP A 282 2.01 -10.43 -5.46
C ASP A 282 2.29 -9.09 -4.78
N MET A 283 1.33 -8.55 -4.03
CA MET A 283 1.54 -7.30 -3.30
C MET A 283 2.63 -7.40 -2.24
N LEU A 284 2.84 -8.55 -1.63
CA LEU A 284 3.98 -8.78 -0.74
C LEU A 284 5.33 -8.68 -1.47
N LYS A 285 5.41 -9.13 -2.74
CA LYS A 285 6.61 -8.95 -3.58
C LYS A 285 6.86 -7.47 -3.90
N TYR A 286 5.77 -6.73 -4.18
CA TYR A 286 5.83 -5.29 -4.40
C TYR A 286 6.32 -4.53 -3.16
N ILE A 287 5.75 -4.83 -1.98
CA ILE A 287 6.19 -4.26 -0.71
C ILE A 287 7.66 -4.61 -0.43
N LYS A 288 8.06 -5.86 -0.67
CA LYS A 288 9.46 -6.28 -0.50
C LYS A 288 10.39 -5.43 -1.36
N TYR A 289 10.02 -5.13 -2.60
CA TYR A 289 10.78 -4.23 -3.48
C TYR A 289 10.91 -2.83 -2.87
N HIS A 290 9.82 -2.28 -2.35
CA HIS A 290 9.82 -0.95 -1.71
C HIS A 290 10.58 -0.88 -0.38
N LEU A 291 10.82 -2.02 0.28
CA LEU A 291 11.66 -2.11 1.49
C LEU A 291 13.17 -2.20 1.18
N HIS A 292 13.57 -2.37 -0.10
CA HIS A 292 14.97 -2.32 -0.52
C HIS A 292 15.41 -0.86 -0.74
N GLY A 293 15.88 -0.23 0.34
CA GLY A 293 16.23 1.19 0.36
C GLY A 293 17.38 1.64 -0.55
N ASP A 294 18.17 0.70 -1.08
CA ASP A 294 19.34 1.01 -1.94
C ASP A 294 18.98 1.17 -3.41
N ASP A 295 17.77 0.80 -3.83
CA ASP A 295 17.30 0.96 -5.20
C ASP A 295 16.98 2.44 -5.49
N GLU A 296 17.62 3.00 -6.53
CA GLU A 296 17.48 4.42 -6.88
C GLU A 296 16.06 4.78 -7.30
N VAL A 297 15.35 3.89 -7.99
CA VAL A 297 13.95 4.06 -8.39
C VAL A 297 13.07 4.17 -7.15
N ILE A 298 13.30 3.30 -6.16
CA ILE A 298 12.53 3.30 -4.92
C ILE A 298 12.84 4.54 -4.08
N ARG A 299 14.12 4.93 -3.95
CA ARG A 299 14.48 6.18 -3.25
C ARG A 299 13.79 7.38 -3.87
N LEU A 300 13.80 7.47 -5.21
CA LEU A 300 13.12 8.54 -5.94
C LEU A 300 11.60 8.49 -5.75
N SER A 301 10.99 7.31 -5.78
CA SER A 301 9.54 7.16 -5.59
C SER A 301 9.07 7.59 -4.20
N HIS A 302 9.93 7.48 -3.19
CA HIS A 302 9.68 7.89 -1.80
C HIS A 302 10.23 9.29 -1.46
N GLN A 303 10.82 9.99 -2.43
CA GLN A 303 11.28 11.36 -2.22
C GLN A 303 10.09 12.31 -2.06
N THR A 304 10.11 13.14 -1.02
CA THR A 304 9.11 14.21 -0.87
C THR A 304 9.17 15.17 -2.04
N THR A 305 8.07 15.29 -2.77
CA THR A 305 7.91 16.22 -3.89
C THR A 305 6.94 17.37 -3.55
N TRP A 306 6.16 17.23 -2.48
CA TRP A 306 5.26 18.24 -1.95
C TRP A 306 4.96 18.00 -0.47
N GLY A 307 4.73 19.07 0.29
CA GLY A 307 4.37 19.02 1.71
C GLY A 307 5.57 18.90 2.65
N ASP A 308 5.30 18.62 3.93
CA ASP A 308 6.29 18.40 4.99
C ASP A 308 6.07 17.02 5.61
N ILE A 309 7.06 16.16 5.53
CA ILE A 309 6.98 14.76 6.02
C ILE A 309 6.70 14.68 7.54
N LYS A 310 6.96 15.74 8.29
CA LYS A 310 6.60 15.79 9.71
C LYS A 310 5.08 15.68 9.93
N TYR A 311 4.29 16.19 8.98
CA TYR A 311 2.82 16.25 9.08
C TYR A 311 2.16 15.45 7.96
N TYR A 312 2.37 15.87 6.73
CA TYR A 312 1.88 15.23 5.52
C TYR A 312 2.73 15.64 4.32
N ALA A 313 3.20 14.66 3.59
CA ALA A 313 3.94 14.85 2.36
C ALA A 313 3.48 13.88 1.27
N SER A 314 3.80 14.19 0.02
CA SER A 314 3.60 13.31 -1.11
C SER A 314 4.91 13.09 -1.87
N GLY A 315 5.21 11.83 -2.16
CA GLY A 315 6.26 11.42 -3.09
C GLY A 315 5.70 11.23 -4.49
N LEU A 316 6.16 10.19 -5.19
CA LEU A 316 5.56 9.80 -6.47
C LEU A 316 4.33 8.92 -6.21
N ASN A 317 3.24 9.57 -5.85
CA ASN A 317 1.95 9.01 -5.41
C ASN A 317 1.97 8.18 -4.13
N TRP A 318 3.05 8.21 -3.36
CA TRP A 318 3.05 7.76 -2.00
C TRP A 318 2.71 8.91 -1.07
N GLN A 319 1.75 8.71 -0.19
CA GLN A 319 1.49 9.61 0.93
C GLN A 319 2.49 9.28 2.05
N MET A 320 2.96 10.28 2.76
CA MET A 320 4.00 10.09 3.77
C MET A 320 3.80 11.01 4.96
N ASN A 321 4.13 10.50 6.14
CA ASN A 321 4.36 11.31 7.34
C ASN A 321 5.37 10.62 8.25
N THR A 322 5.67 11.27 9.37
CA THR A 322 6.47 10.68 10.44
C THR A 322 5.56 10.26 11.59
N THR A 323 5.69 9.03 12.07
CA THR A 323 4.95 8.52 13.24
C THR A 323 5.39 9.25 14.52
N SER A 324 4.64 9.11 15.62
CA SER A 324 5.01 9.66 16.92
C SER A 324 6.34 9.10 17.45
N ALA A 325 6.73 7.89 17.03
CA ALA A 325 8.00 7.26 17.37
C ALA A 325 9.16 7.70 16.44
N GLY A 326 8.91 8.56 15.44
CA GLY A 326 9.94 9.10 14.55
C GLY A 326 10.19 8.27 13.29
N HIS A 327 9.42 7.23 13.02
CA HIS A 327 9.55 6.40 11.81
C HIS A 327 8.77 6.99 10.64
N ARG A 328 9.30 6.86 9.42
CA ARG A 328 8.56 7.21 8.21
C ARG A 328 7.43 6.21 8.00
N ARG A 329 6.23 6.72 7.82
CA ARG A 329 5.08 5.99 7.33
C ARG A 329 4.83 6.39 5.89
N ILE A 330 4.86 5.42 4.99
CA ILE A 330 4.68 5.59 3.55
C ILE A 330 3.49 4.72 3.16
N TRP A 331 2.41 5.33 2.63
CA TRP A 331 1.20 4.56 2.36
C TRP A 331 0.45 5.03 1.13
N GLN A 332 -0.42 4.15 0.63
CA GLN A 332 -1.47 4.46 -0.33
C GLN A 332 -2.68 3.58 -0.06
N SER A 333 -3.86 4.20 -0.06
CA SER A 333 -5.14 3.50 0.00
C SER A 333 -5.78 3.47 -1.37
N GLY A 334 -6.67 2.50 -1.59
CA GLY A 334 -7.47 2.40 -2.80
C GLY A 334 -8.91 2.10 -2.48
N GLY A 335 -9.83 2.67 -3.26
CA GLY A 335 -11.24 2.38 -3.23
C GLY A 335 -11.79 2.33 -4.64
N SER A 336 -12.51 1.28 -4.98
CA SER A 336 -13.34 1.15 -6.16
C SER A 336 -14.80 0.95 -5.74
N PHE A 337 -15.66 0.58 -6.66
CA PHE A 337 -17.09 0.44 -6.34
C PHE A 337 -17.38 -0.65 -5.31
N GLY A 338 -16.60 -1.72 -5.27
CA GLY A 338 -16.80 -2.84 -4.35
C GLY A 338 -15.53 -3.36 -3.71
N PHE A 339 -14.42 -2.63 -3.78
CA PHE A 339 -13.14 -3.06 -3.20
C PHE A 339 -12.49 -1.92 -2.44
N SER A 340 -11.84 -2.28 -1.35
CA SER A 340 -10.99 -1.38 -0.58
C SER A 340 -9.61 -2.01 -0.38
N SER A 341 -8.59 -1.20 -0.43
CA SER A 341 -7.20 -1.63 -0.26
C SER A 341 -6.39 -0.63 0.55
N HIS A 342 -5.41 -1.11 1.29
CA HIS A 342 -4.47 -0.25 2.02
C HIS A 342 -3.09 -0.90 2.04
N CYS A 343 -2.10 -0.17 1.55
CA CYS A 343 -0.69 -0.57 1.56
C CYS A 343 0.10 0.44 2.37
N VAL A 344 0.84 -0.02 3.38
CA VAL A 344 1.69 0.83 4.21
C VAL A 344 3.04 0.20 4.45
N ILE A 345 4.08 1.03 4.48
CA ILE A 345 5.48 0.64 4.58
C ILE A 345 6.15 1.52 5.64
N PHE A 346 6.93 0.89 6.51
CA PHE A 346 7.76 1.53 7.53
C PHE A 346 9.21 1.07 7.31
N PRO A 347 10.01 1.80 6.49
CA PRO A 347 11.33 1.34 6.07
C PRO A 347 12.28 1.09 7.24
N GLU A 348 12.29 1.98 8.23
CA GLU A 348 13.16 1.87 9.43
C GLU A 348 12.80 0.66 10.29
N LEU A 349 11.55 0.23 10.27
CA LEU A 349 11.07 -0.96 10.96
C LEU A 349 11.18 -2.23 10.11
N ARG A 350 11.60 -2.12 8.85
CA ARG A 350 11.59 -3.23 7.87
C ARG A 350 10.24 -3.95 7.85
N LEU A 351 9.16 -3.15 7.94
CA LEU A 351 7.78 -3.58 8.04
C LEU A 351 6.99 -3.07 6.85
N GLY A 352 6.19 -3.94 6.25
CA GLY A 352 5.19 -3.56 5.27
C GLY A 352 3.93 -4.39 5.44
N ILE A 353 2.78 -3.76 5.21
CA ILE A 353 1.45 -4.35 5.41
C ILE A 353 0.60 -4.06 4.17
N ILE A 354 -0.08 -5.06 3.67
CA ILE A 354 -1.12 -4.94 2.65
C ILE A 354 -2.43 -5.53 3.14
N LEU A 355 -3.50 -4.79 2.95
CA LEU A 355 -4.87 -5.17 3.29
C LEU A 355 -5.71 -5.04 2.03
N LEU A 356 -6.38 -6.12 1.63
CA LEU A 356 -7.25 -6.19 0.46
C LEU A 356 -8.62 -6.71 0.89
N SER A 357 -9.68 -5.92 0.65
CA SER A 357 -11.05 -6.27 0.98
C SER A 357 -11.96 -6.17 -0.24
N ASN A 358 -12.95 -7.04 -0.32
CA ASN A 358 -13.95 -7.06 -1.40
C ASN A 358 -15.28 -6.43 -0.95
N GLU A 359 -15.18 -5.36 -0.19
CA GLU A 359 -16.28 -4.45 0.15
C GLU A 359 -15.81 -3.00 0.07
N SER A 360 -16.72 -2.07 -0.18
CA SER A 360 -16.43 -0.65 -0.22
C SER A 360 -17.58 0.19 0.27
N ASP A 361 -17.28 1.06 1.22
CA ASP A 361 -18.10 2.17 1.68
C ASP A 361 -17.22 3.40 1.95
N GLN A 362 -17.82 4.49 2.44
CA GLN A 362 -17.06 5.72 2.75
C GLN A 362 -16.05 5.56 3.88
N LYS A 363 -16.14 4.52 4.72
CA LYS A 363 -15.27 4.28 5.89
C LYS A 363 -14.28 3.15 5.67
N SER A 364 -14.45 2.32 4.64
CA SER A 364 -13.67 1.09 4.44
C SER A 364 -12.17 1.33 4.41
N GLN A 365 -11.69 2.34 3.68
CA GLN A 365 -10.27 2.67 3.65
C GLN A 365 -9.74 3.10 5.03
N GLY A 366 -10.52 3.86 5.79
CA GLY A 366 -10.18 4.25 7.16
C GLY A 366 -10.13 3.06 8.11
N ARG A 367 -11.06 2.10 7.98
CA ARG A 367 -11.05 0.85 8.75
C ARG A 367 -9.81 0.01 8.44
N LEU A 368 -9.44 -0.14 7.18
CA LEU A 368 -8.21 -0.84 6.79
C LEU A 368 -6.96 -0.15 7.33
N SER A 369 -6.91 1.19 7.28
CA SER A 369 -5.79 1.94 7.90
C SER A 369 -5.70 1.71 9.40
N ALA A 370 -6.85 1.66 10.12
CA ALA A 370 -6.87 1.39 11.55
C ALA A 370 -6.34 -0.01 11.89
N ILE A 371 -6.68 -1.04 11.09
CA ILE A 371 -6.09 -2.39 11.24
C ILE A 371 -4.57 -2.33 11.08
N ALA A 372 -4.07 -1.63 10.07
CA ALA A 372 -2.63 -1.52 9.84
C ALA A 372 -1.94 -0.85 11.04
N ASP A 373 -2.56 0.15 11.66
CA ASP A 373 -2.04 0.81 12.85
C ASP A 373 -2.09 -0.11 14.08
N GLU A 374 -3.15 -0.88 14.27
CA GLU A 374 -3.25 -1.90 15.34
C GLU A 374 -2.16 -2.97 15.17
N ILE A 375 -1.92 -3.44 13.94
CA ILE A 375 -0.86 -4.41 13.62
C ILE A 375 0.52 -3.80 13.92
N LEU A 376 0.78 -2.56 13.52
CA LEU A 376 2.03 -1.85 13.82
C LEU A 376 2.31 -1.81 15.33
N LEU A 377 1.33 -1.40 16.13
CA LEU A 377 1.43 -1.33 17.59
C LEU A 377 1.66 -2.73 18.20
N GLY A 378 0.98 -3.74 17.70
CA GLY A 378 1.07 -5.11 18.19
C GLY A 378 2.40 -5.83 17.83
N ILE A 379 3.02 -5.45 16.69
CA ILE A 379 4.30 -6.03 16.23
C ILE A 379 5.51 -5.35 16.90
N GLY A 380 5.30 -4.23 17.60
CA GLY A 380 6.31 -3.61 18.43
C GLY A 380 6.90 -2.31 17.89
N GLU A 381 6.08 -1.35 17.61
CA GLU A 381 6.44 0.02 17.90
C GLU A 381 6.38 0.18 19.43
N THR A 382 7.38 -0.32 20.15
CA THR A 382 7.55 0.05 21.57
C THR A 382 7.87 1.54 21.61
N LYS A 383 7.01 2.27 22.31
CA LYS A 383 7.20 3.72 22.61
C LYS A 383 8.54 3.96 23.25
#